data_271a0aca2c2f3f4c75b0663d198c76b9
#
_entry.id   271a0aca2c2f3f4c75b0663d198c76b9
#
_cell.length_a   1.000
_cell.length_b   1.000
_cell.length_c   1.000
_cell.angle_alpha   90.00
_cell.angle_beta   90.00
_cell.angle_gamma   90.00
#
_symmetry.space_group_name_H-M   'P 1'
#
loop_
_entity.id
_entity.type
_entity.pdbx_description
1 polymer ?
#
loop_
_entity_poly.entity_id
_entity_poly.type
_entity_poly.pdbx_seq_one_letter_code
_entity_poly.pdbx_strand_id
1 'polypeptide(L)'
;MKNVFLVYDDCCFYEIVILNYFMKFTGQDVVICSLNGSAITCMEGYSVNVDMALKDVEIDNIKSFIIPGGDIKNICNEEIYELIKDLVKKEIIVAAICAGVDVLENAAVLKDTKSTHSEDTDIYNDKKVITARANAYVDFAIEVAKELNLFKDE
;
A
#
# COMPACT_ATOMS: atom_id res chain seq x y z
N MET A 1 -8.72 11.67 -8.05
CA MET A 1 -8.47 10.81 -6.89
C MET A 1 -7.03 10.33 -6.90
N LYS A 2 -6.47 10.10 -5.74
CA LYS A 2 -5.05 9.85 -5.57
C LYS A 2 -4.75 8.40 -5.22
N ASN A 3 -3.70 7.86 -5.82
CA ASN A 3 -3.11 6.59 -5.40
C ASN A 3 -2.01 6.92 -4.39
N VAL A 4 -2.19 6.50 -3.15
CA VAL A 4 -1.36 6.92 -2.01
C VAL A 4 -0.44 5.80 -1.59
N PHE A 5 0.87 6.09 -1.56
CA PHE A 5 1.88 5.17 -1.04
C PHE A 5 2.32 5.67 0.33
N LEU A 6 2.18 4.85 1.35
CA LEU A 6 2.70 5.17 2.68
C LEU A 6 4.13 4.63 2.77
N VAL A 7 5.09 5.54 2.84
CA VAL A 7 6.50 5.16 3.02
C VAL A 7 6.98 5.60 4.41
N TYR A 8 8.01 4.94 4.90
CA TYR A 8 8.50 5.15 6.25
C TYR A 8 9.96 4.71 6.33
N ASP A 9 10.64 5.13 7.38
CA ASP A 9 12.03 4.72 7.59
C ASP A 9 12.12 3.20 7.63
N ASP A 10 13.10 2.65 6.92
CA ASP A 10 13.35 1.23 6.80
C ASP A 10 12.22 0.45 6.12
N CYS A 11 11.43 1.10 5.26
CA CYS A 11 10.51 0.39 4.39
C CYS A 11 11.28 -0.24 3.22
N CYS A 12 10.77 -1.36 2.72
CA CYS A 12 11.34 -2.04 1.55
C CYS A 12 10.81 -1.39 0.29
N PHE A 13 11.53 -0.40 -0.21
CA PHE A 13 11.08 0.43 -1.33
C PHE A 13 10.94 -0.38 -2.63
N TYR A 14 11.82 -1.38 -2.83
CA TYR A 14 11.77 -2.19 -4.05
C TYR A 14 10.41 -2.89 -4.24
N GLU A 15 9.67 -3.11 -3.15
CA GLU A 15 8.40 -3.83 -3.23
C GLU A 15 7.29 -3.04 -3.91
N ILE A 16 7.44 -1.71 -4.01
CA ILE A 16 6.38 -0.85 -4.54
C ILE A 16 6.79 -0.08 -5.81
N VAL A 17 8.04 -0.19 -6.24
CA VAL A 17 8.57 0.62 -7.35
C VAL A 17 7.91 0.28 -8.67
N ILE A 18 7.70 -1.00 -8.95
CA ILE A 18 7.08 -1.43 -10.21
C ILE A 18 5.63 -0.93 -10.28
N LEU A 19 4.89 -1.06 -9.19
CA LEU A 19 3.52 -0.55 -9.14
C LEU A 19 3.48 0.95 -9.36
N ASN A 20 4.38 1.68 -8.69
CA ASN A 20 4.47 3.13 -8.87
C ASN A 20 4.75 3.48 -10.33
N TYR A 21 5.66 2.74 -10.98
CA TYR A 21 5.96 2.94 -12.40
C TYR A 21 4.72 2.72 -13.27
N PHE A 22 3.97 1.63 -13.03
CA PHE A 22 2.73 1.36 -13.77
C PHE A 22 1.74 2.51 -13.66
N MET A 23 1.57 3.04 -12.45
CA MET A 23 0.65 4.14 -12.21
C MET A 23 1.09 5.41 -12.96
N LYS A 24 2.35 5.76 -12.86
CA LYS A 24 2.87 6.96 -13.55
C LYS A 24 2.82 6.79 -15.07
N PHE A 25 3.19 5.63 -15.56
CA PHE A 25 3.17 5.34 -16.99
C PHE A 25 1.77 5.46 -17.59
N THR A 26 0.75 5.09 -16.82
CA THR A 26 -0.65 5.13 -17.27
C THR A 26 -1.38 6.42 -16.91
N GLY A 27 -0.66 7.43 -16.43
CA GLY A 27 -1.22 8.76 -16.16
C GLY A 27 -2.02 8.88 -14.87
N GLN A 28 -1.82 7.97 -13.93
CA GLN A 28 -2.50 8.05 -12.63
C GLN A 28 -1.86 9.11 -11.74
N ASP A 29 -2.67 9.73 -10.88
CA ASP A 29 -2.18 10.63 -9.84
C ASP A 29 -1.61 9.80 -8.70
N VAL A 30 -0.34 10.02 -8.37
CA VAL A 30 0.37 9.31 -7.31
C VAL A 30 0.85 10.30 -6.27
N VAL A 31 0.61 9.98 -5.00
CA VAL A 31 1.08 10.76 -3.86
C VAL A 31 1.89 9.83 -2.96
N ILE A 32 3.12 10.22 -2.67
CA ILE A 32 3.98 9.51 -1.72
C ILE A 32 3.95 10.25 -0.41
N CYS A 33 3.55 9.57 0.66
CA CYS A 33 3.38 10.17 1.99
C CYS A 33 4.26 9.48 3.02
N SER A 34 4.76 10.25 3.97
CA SER A 34 5.24 9.72 5.25
C SER A 34 4.30 10.23 6.33
N LEU A 35 4.42 9.73 7.56
CA LEU A 35 3.51 10.12 8.63
C LEU A 35 3.51 11.64 8.88
N ASN A 36 4.69 12.24 8.92
CA ASN A 36 4.84 13.66 9.23
C ASN A 36 5.25 14.54 8.04
N GLY A 37 5.36 13.96 6.86
CA GLY A 37 5.77 14.70 5.66
C GLY A 37 7.28 14.86 5.48
N SER A 38 8.07 14.31 6.40
CA SER A 38 9.53 14.36 6.28
C SER A 38 10.05 13.28 5.34
N ALA A 39 11.19 13.53 4.71
CA ALA A 39 11.87 12.52 3.90
C ALA A 39 12.19 11.29 4.75
N ILE A 40 12.23 10.14 4.12
CA ILE A 40 12.54 8.88 4.80
C ILE A 40 13.81 8.28 4.21
N THR A 41 14.43 7.36 4.95
CA THR A 41 15.51 6.52 4.44
C THR A 41 15.00 5.10 4.38
N CYS A 42 14.88 4.54 3.19
CA CYS A 42 14.35 3.19 3.01
C CYS A 42 15.39 2.13 3.36
N MET A 43 14.94 0.88 3.43
CA MET A 43 15.79 -0.27 3.80
C MET A 43 17.00 -0.39 2.87
N GLU A 44 16.84 -0.02 1.61
CA GLU A 44 17.90 -0.05 0.59
C GLU A 44 18.94 1.07 0.77
N GLY A 45 18.70 2.00 1.69
CA GLY A 45 19.63 3.08 1.98
C GLY A 45 19.40 4.39 1.23
N TYR A 46 18.35 4.44 0.38
CA TYR A 46 18.04 5.66 -0.35
C TYR A 46 17.27 6.63 0.52
N SER A 47 17.56 7.92 0.34
CA SER A 47 16.77 8.99 0.93
C SER A 47 15.63 9.32 -0.06
N VAL A 48 14.41 9.29 0.41
CA VAL A 48 13.24 9.51 -0.43
C VAL A 48 12.46 10.72 0.08
N ASN A 49 12.33 11.72 -0.77
CA ASN A 49 11.48 12.86 -0.50
C ASN A 49 10.02 12.46 -0.71
N VAL A 50 9.14 12.98 0.13
CA VAL A 50 7.71 12.70 0.02
C VAL A 50 6.95 13.94 -0.40
N ASP A 51 5.72 13.73 -0.87
CA ASP A 51 4.90 14.84 -1.36
C ASP A 51 4.20 15.57 -0.22
N MET A 52 3.80 14.84 0.81
CA MET A 52 3.07 15.42 1.95
C MET A 52 3.01 14.47 3.12
N ALA A 53 2.54 14.97 4.25
CA ALA A 53 2.22 14.13 5.41
C ALA A 53 0.92 13.37 5.15
N LEU A 54 0.82 12.16 5.69
CA LEU A 54 -0.39 11.35 5.52
C LEU A 54 -1.65 12.06 6.02
N LYS A 55 -1.54 12.78 7.14
CA LYS A 55 -2.68 13.52 7.72
C LYS A 55 -3.25 14.60 6.80
N ASP A 56 -2.46 15.05 5.83
CA ASP A 56 -2.89 16.09 4.88
C ASP A 56 -3.58 15.51 3.65
N VAL A 57 -3.64 14.18 3.52
CA VAL A 57 -4.37 13.53 2.43
C VAL A 57 -5.83 13.40 2.84
N GLU A 58 -6.71 13.87 1.97
CA GLU A 58 -8.16 13.76 2.23
C GLU A 58 -8.64 12.35 1.92
N ILE A 59 -9.27 11.70 2.91
CA ILE A 59 -9.74 10.31 2.78
C ILE A 59 -10.64 10.14 1.56
N ASP A 60 -11.54 11.09 1.33
CA ASP A 60 -12.49 10.99 0.21
C ASP A 60 -11.83 11.13 -1.16
N ASN A 61 -10.55 11.50 -1.17
CA ASN A 61 -9.79 11.65 -2.41
C ASN A 61 -8.80 10.50 -2.64
N ILE A 62 -8.89 9.44 -1.85
CA ILE A 62 -8.01 8.28 -2.00
C ILE A 62 -8.64 7.25 -2.93
N LYS A 63 -7.93 6.88 -3.99
CA LYS A 63 -8.33 5.84 -4.92
C LYS A 63 -7.76 4.48 -4.53
N SER A 64 -6.52 4.47 -4.06
CA SER A 64 -5.86 3.26 -3.53
C SER A 64 -4.85 3.66 -2.47
N PHE A 65 -4.60 2.76 -1.54
CA PHE A 65 -3.66 2.96 -0.43
C PHE A 65 -2.71 1.78 -0.38
N ILE A 66 -1.41 2.06 -0.56
CA ILE A 66 -0.38 1.04 -0.76
C ILE A 66 0.61 1.07 0.40
N ILE A 67 0.84 -0.09 1.00
CA ILE A 67 1.71 -0.24 2.17
C ILE A 67 2.82 -1.24 1.89
N PRO A 68 4.07 -0.80 1.74
CA PRO A 68 5.21 -1.72 1.60
C PRO A 68 5.56 -2.36 2.93
N GLY A 69 6.33 -3.44 2.88
CA GLY A 69 6.92 -4.06 4.05
C GLY A 69 8.16 -3.33 4.53
N GLY A 70 8.80 -3.91 5.51
CA GLY A 70 9.99 -3.36 6.15
C GLY A 70 9.82 -3.34 7.66
N ASP A 71 10.40 -2.35 8.32
CA ASP A 71 10.28 -2.20 9.77
C ASP A 71 8.99 -1.45 10.12
N ILE A 72 7.90 -2.20 10.19
CA ILE A 72 6.56 -1.63 10.36
C ILE A 72 6.32 -0.98 11.73
N LYS A 73 7.22 -1.15 12.70
CA LYS A 73 7.06 -0.46 13.99
C LYS A 73 6.97 1.06 13.80
N ASN A 74 7.51 1.55 12.70
CA ASN A 74 7.48 2.98 12.38
C ASN A 74 6.09 3.47 11.95
N ILE A 75 5.17 2.57 11.65
CA ILE A 75 3.81 2.92 11.21
C ILE A 75 2.72 2.17 12.00
N CYS A 76 3.08 1.43 13.04
CA CYS A 76 2.10 0.72 13.86
C CYS A 76 1.51 1.66 14.91
N ASN A 77 0.44 2.36 14.54
CA ASN A 77 -0.28 3.25 15.45
C ASN A 77 -1.77 3.28 15.12
N GLU A 78 -2.56 3.77 16.07
CA GLU A 78 -4.02 3.79 15.94
C GLU A 78 -4.51 4.64 14.76
N GLU A 79 -3.83 5.74 14.47
CA GLU A 79 -4.22 6.62 13.36
C GLU A 79 -4.18 5.88 12.02
N ILE A 80 -3.13 5.09 11.82
CA ILE A 80 -2.99 4.26 10.61
C ILE A 80 -4.08 3.19 10.57
N TYR A 81 -4.32 2.53 11.71
CA TYR A 81 -5.32 1.46 11.77
C TYR A 81 -6.73 1.99 11.48
N GLU A 82 -7.07 3.15 12.01
CA GLU A 82 -8.37 3.76 11.76
C GLU A 82 -8.54 4.15 10.29
N LEU A 83 -7.50 4.69 9.69
CA LEU A 83 -7.52 5.01 8.26
C LEU A 83 -7.76 3.75 7.42
N ILE A 84 -7.03 2.68 7.71
CA ILE A 84 -7.18 1.41 6.98
C ILE A 84 -8.60 0.88 7.13
N LYS A 85 -9.15 0.88 8.34
CA LYS A 85 -10.53 0.44 8.59
C LYS A 85 -11.53 1.25 7.77
N ASP A 86 -11.37 2.56 7.75
CA ASP A 86 -12.28 3.44 6.99
C ASP A 86 -12.21 3.16 5.49
N LEU A 87 -11.00 2.98 4.95
CA LEU A 87 -10.82 2.70 3.54
C LEU A 87 -11.43 1.35 3.14
N VAL A 88 -11.19 0.32 3.94
CA VAL A 88 -11.76 -1.00 3.68
C VAL A 88 -13.29 -0.94 3.74
N LYS A 89 -13.83 -0.25 4.72
CA LYS A 89 -15.29 -0.09 4.85
C LYS A 89 -15.90 0.62 3.64
N LYS A 90 -15.17 1.56 3.07
CA LYS A 90 -15.60 2.32 1.88
C LYS A 90 -15.31 1.58 0.57
N GLU A 91 -14.78 0.37 0.65
CA GLU A 91 -14.43 -0.44 -0.51
C GLU A 91 -13.40 0.22 -1.42
N ILE A 92 -12.47 0.97 -0.81
CA ILE A 92 -11.32 1.53 -1.49
C ILE A 92 -10.22 0.47 -1.53
N ILE A 93 -9.46 0.43 -2.61
CA ILE A 93 -8.36 -0.54 -2.74
C ILE A 93 -7.31 -0.28 -1.65
N VAL A 94 -7.06 -1.30 -0.84
CA VAL A 94 -5.97 -1.30 0.15
C VAL A 94 -5.06 -2.47 -0.18
N ALA A 95 -3.82 -2.17 -0.48
CA ALA A 95 -2.87 -3.19 -0.93
C ALA A 95 -1.61 -3.16 -0.05
N ALA A 96 -1.23 -4.31 0.46
CA ALA A 96 -0.08 -4.43 1.35
C ALA A 96 0.77 -5.63 0.95
N ILE A 97 2.07 -5.51 1.16
CA ILE A 97 3.03 -6.54 0.78
C ILE A 97 4.02 -6.79 1.93
N CYS A 98 4.41 -8.05 2.09
CA CYS A 98 5.38 -8.49 3.08
C CYS A 98 4.90 -8.11 4.49
N ALA A 99 5.72 -7.44 5.29
CA ALA A 99 5.35 -7.00 6.64
C ALA A 99 4.21 -5.97 6.62
N GLY A 100 3.94 -5.34 5.48
CA GLY A 100 2.78 -4.45 5.34
C GLY A 100 1.46 -5.17 5.59
N VAL A 101 1.40 -6.48 5.31
CA VAL A 101 0.20 -7.28 5.56
C VAL A 101 -0.06 -7.39 7.07
N ASP A 102 0.99 -7.40 7.88
CA ASP A 102 0.83 -7.42 9.35
C ASP A 102 0.15 -6.14 9.85
N VAL A 103 0.35 -5.03 9.16
CA VAL A 103 -0.33 -3.77 9.51
C VAL A 103 -1.84 -3.91 9.29
N LEU A 104 -2.25 -4.59 8.20
CA LEU A 104 -3.66 -4.86 7.96
C LEU A 104 -4.24 -5.80 9.02
N GLU A 105 -3.47 -6.80 9.44
CA GLU A 105 -3.91 -7.71 10.50
C GLU A 105 -4.06 -6.95 11.81
N ASN A 106 -3.11 -6.10 12.15
CA ASN A 106 -3.16 -5.28 13.36
C ASN A 106 -4.35 -4.31 13.34
N ALA A 107 -4.75 -3.85 12.15
CA ALA A 107 -5.94 -3.01 11.98
C ALA A 107 -7.24 -3.82 12.04
N ALA A 108 -7.14 -5.13 12.18
CA ALA A 108 -8.27 -6.05 12.28
C ALA A 108 -9.16 -6.12 11.03
N VAL A 109 -8.61 -5.78 9.85
CA VAL A 109 -9.38 -5.84 8.59
C VAL A 109 -9.26 -7.18 7.88
N LEU A 110 -8.44 -8.10 8.39
CA LEU A 110 -8.28 -9.43 7.77
C LEU A 110 -9.15 -10.50 8.38
N LYS A 111 -9.94 -10.21 9.42
CA LYS A 111 -10.76 -11.20 10.14
C LYS A 111 -11.76 -11.92 9.23
N ASP A 112 -12.45 -11.17 8.38
CA ASP A 112 -13.46 -11.70 7.48
C ASP A 112 -13.01 -11.60 6.02
N THR A 113 -11.70 -11.50 5.81
CA THR A 113 -11.09 -11.30 4.49
C THR A 113 -10.02 -12.35 4.28
N LYS A 114 -10.05 -13.00 3.13
CA LYS A 114 -8.98 -13.93 2.75
C LYS A 114 -7.75 -13.13 2.35
N SER A 115 -6.59 -13.63 2.71
CA SER A 115 -5.32 -12.94 2.49
C SER A 115 -4.17 -13.94 2.42
N THR A 116 -2.96 -13.43 2.20
CA THR A 116 -1.75 -14.27 2.27
C THR A 116 -1.46 -14.76 3.69
N HIS A 117 -2.15 -14.23 4.71
CA HIS A 117 -2.07 -14.75 6.08
C HIS A 117 -2.99 -15.95 6.29
N SER A 118 -4.08 -16.05 5.56
CA SER A 118 -5.05 -17.15 5.71
C SER A 118 -4.95 -18.22 4.62
N GLU A 119 -4.43 -17.84 3.45
CA GLU A 119 -4.33 -18.74 2.30
C GLU A 119 -2.87 -19.01 1.97
N ASP A 120 -2.56 -20.24 1.56
CA ASP A 120 -1.20 -20.61 1.17
C ASP A 120 -0.96 -20.20 -0.29
N THR A 121 -0.71 -18.92 -0.48
CA THR A 121 -0.49 -18.32 -1.80
C THR A 121 0.40 -17.10 -1.65
N ASP A 122 1.10 -16.75 -2.72
CA ASP A 122 1.99 -15.60 -2.73
C ASP A 122 1.23 -14.28 -2.90
N ILE A 123 -0.01 -14.33 -3.41
CA ILE A 123 -0.82 -13.14 -3.63
C ILE A 123 -2.30 -13.49 -3.50
N TYR A 124 -3.06 -12.56 -2.96
CA TYR A 124 -4.51 -12.73 -2.85
C TYR A 124 -5.21 -11.37 -2.93
N ASN A 125 -6.33 -11.34 -3.65
CA ASN A 125 -7.20 -10.16 -3.72
C ASN A 125 -8.59 -10.59 -3.28
N ASP A 126 -9.06 -10.06 -2.15
CA ASP A 126 -10.40 -10.31 -1.65
C ASP A 126 -11.08 -8.97 -1.38
N LYS A 127 -12.11 -8.66 -2.16
CA LYS A 127 -12.91 -7.44 -1.98
C LYS A 127 -12.07 -6.17 -1.96
N LYS A 128 -11.07 -6.09 -2.85
CA LYS A 128 -10.15 -4.94 -2.98
C LYS A 128 -9.13 -4.82 -1.86
N VAL A 129 -9.03 -5.82 -1.01
CA VAL A 129 -7.92 -5.95 -0.07
C VAL A 129 -6.92 -6.90 -0.74
N ILE A 130 -5.79 -6.34 -1.16
CA ILE A 130 -4.78 -7.08 -1.92
C ILE A 130 -3.57 -7.27 -1.00
N THR A 131 -3.17 -8.52 -0.85
CA THR A 131 -2.03 -8.88 0.00
C THR A 131 -1.05 -9.73 -0.78
N ALA A 132 0.24 -9.60 -0.47
CA ALA A 132 1.29 -10.35 -1.17
C ALA A 132 2.45 -10.67 -0.23
N ARG A 133 3.13 -11.79 -0.51
CA ARG A 133 4.40 -12.11 0.12
C ARG A 133 5.51 -11.31 -0.57
N ALA A 134 6.62 -11.11 0.13
CA ALA A 134 7.72 -10.26 -0.37
C ALA A 134 8.25 -10.67 -1.74
N ASN A 135 8.32 -11.97 -2.01
CA ASN A 135 8.83 -12.48 -3.27
C ASN A 135 7.91 -12.19 -4.46
N ALA A 136 6.64 -11.85 -4.20
CA ALA A 136 5.64 -11.63 -5.25
C ALA A 136 5.46 -10.14 -5.57
N TYR A 137 6.52 -9.33 -5.48
CA TYR A 137 6.40 -7.89 -5.69
C TYR A 137 6.00 -7.52 -7.12
N VAL A 138 6.35 -8.33 -8.10
CA VAL A 138 5.90 -8.11 -9.49
C VAL A 138 4.42 -8.45 -9.63
N ASP A 139 4.01 -9.62 -9.13
CA ASP A 139 2.61 -10.04 -9.17
C ASP A 139 1.72 -9.07 -8.37
N PHE A 140 2.25 -8.53 -7.28
CA PHE A 140 1.57 -7.50 -6.50
C PHE A 140 1.26 -6.27 -7.36
N ALA A 141 2.25 -5.79 -8.10
CA ALA A 141 2.08 -4.64 -9.00
C ALA A 141 1.02 -4.96 -10.07
N ILE A 142 1.07 -6.15 -10.65
CA ILE A 142 0.13 -6.58 -11.68
C ILE A 142 -1.29 -6.65 -11.12
N GLU A 143 -1.46 -7.24 -9.93
CA GLU A 143 -2.79 -7.42 -9.35
C GLU A 143 -3.44 -6.07 -8.99
N VAL A 144 -2.67 -5.15 -8.42
CA VAL A 144 -3.19 -3.81 -8.12
C VAL A 144 -3.52 -3.08 -9.42
N ALA A 145 -2.66 -3.20 -10.43
CA ALA A 145 -2.92 -2.59 -11.74
C ALA A 145 -4.20 -3.11 -12.37
N LYS A 146 -4.46 -4.42 -12.24
CA LYS A 146 -5.72 -5.02 -12.72
C LYS A 146 -6.92 -4.46 -11.98
N GLU A 147 -6.84 -4.35 -10.67
CA GLU A 147 -7.95 -3.82 -9.87
C GLU A 147 -8.22 -2.35 -10.22
N LEU A 148 -7.17 -1.59 -10.54
CA LEU A 148 -7.29 -0.21 -10.99
C LEU A 148 -7.63 -0.08 -12.47
N ASN A 149 -7.62 -1.20 -13.20
CA ASN A 149 -7.91 -1.25 -14.64
C ASN A 149 -6.96 -0.36 -15.47
N LEU A 150 -5.67 -0.40 -15.14
CA LEU A 150 -4.67 0.48 -15.77
C LEU A 150 -4.35 0.09 -17.21
N PHE A 151 -4.41 -1.19 -17.55
CA PHE A 151 -4.04 -1.72 -18.86
C PHE A 151 -5.23 -2.28 -19.62
N LYS A 152 -6.37 -1.64 -19.47
CA LYS A 152 -7.63 -2.14 -20.02
C LYS A 152 -7.69 -2.22 -21.54
N ASP A 153 -6.83 -1.46 -22.21
CA ASP A 153 -6.82 -1.39 -23.66
C ASP A 153 -5.70 -2.22 -24.29
N GLU A 154 -5.01 -3.01 -23.49
CA GLU A 154 -3.90 -3.84 -23.93
C GLU A 154 -4.32 -5.22 -24.41
#